data_f2504f20f39eef76856cf769a74773f0
#
_entry.id   f2504f20f39eef76856cf769a74773f0
#
_cell.length_a   1.000
_cell.length_b   1.000
_cell.length_c   1.000
_cell.angle_alpha   90.00
_cell.angle_beta   90.00
_cell.angle_gamma   90.00
#
_symmetry.space_group_name_H-M   'P 1'
#
loop_
_entity.id
_entity.type
_entity.pdbx_description
1 polymer ?
#
loop_
_entity_poly.entity_id
_entity_poly.type
_entity_poly.pdbx_seq_one_letter_code
_entity_poly.pdbx_strand_id
1 'polypeptide(L)'
;MTNISILPGEKPLTFEQLIVSTDNGILMQTNRSWSIDDKRYNFQFGTELGWEIKNGKRVRMLKNPSYSGITTDFWNSMDAICSRDEWTLWGTPNCGKGQPQQVMGTGHGASPARFRNIKVGSAYKGT
;
A
#
# COMPACT_ATOMS: atom_id res chain seq x y z
N MET A 1 3.68 -10.42 -17.05
CA MET A 1 3.85 -10.41 -15.58
C MET A 1 5.33 -10.48 -15.26
N THR A 2 5.75 -9.78 -14.24
CA THR A 2 7.15 -9.75 -13.85
C THR A 2 7.29 -9.44 -12.36
N ASN A 3 8.47 -9.66 -11.82
CA ASN A 3 8.81 -9.23 -10.48
C ASN A 3 9.06 -7.72 -10.48
N ILE A 4 8.36 -7.01 -9.62
CA ILE A 4 8.51 -5.56 -9.48
C ILE A 4 8.82 -5.23 -8.03
N SER A 5 9.87 -4.44 -7.81
CA SER A 5 10.25 -3.98 -6.49
C SER A 5 10.40 -2.47 -6.48
N ILE A 6 9.99 -1.88 -5.38
CA ILE A 6 10.24 -0.47 -5.10
C ILE A 6 11.56 -0.40 -4.34
N LEU A 7 12.49 0.37 -4.86
CA LEU A 7 13.77 0.55 -4.20
C LEU A 7 13.59 1.26 -2.85
N PRO A 8 14.32 0.84 -1.82
CA PRO A 8 14.26 1.52 -0.53
C PRO A 8 14.83 2.93 -0.64
N GLY A 9 14.46 3.78 0.31
CA GLY A 9 14.99 5.14 0.41
C GLY A 9 16.49 5.14 0.72
N GLU A 10 17.18 6.13 0.21
CA GLU A 10 18.63 6.32 0.47
C GLU A 10 18.89 6.89 1.86
N LYS A 11 17.96 7.70 2.38
CA LYS A 11 18.07 8.29 3.72
C LYS A 11 17.69 7.27 4.78
N PRO A 12 18.40 7.22 5.91
CA PRO A 12 18.00 6.35 7.01
C PRO A 12 16.66 6.81 7.59
N LEU A 13 15.65 5.98 7.39
CA LEU A 13 14.28 6.22 7.88
C LEU A 13 13.70 4.88 8.29
N THR A 14 13.43 4.73 9.59
CA THR A 14 12.76 3.55 10.11
C THR A 14 11.25 3.68 9.99
N PHE A 15 10.55 2.55 10.09
CA PHE A 15 9.09 2.53 10.10
C PHE A 15 8.50 3.38 11.24
N GLU A 16 9.05 3.26 12.44
CA GLU A 16 8.60 4.04 13.58
C GLU A 16 8.86 5.55 13.39
N GLN A 17 9.99 5.93 12.82
CA GLN A 17 10.28 7.32 12.49
C GLN A 17 9.29 7.87 11.44
N LEU A 18 8.91 7.06 10.47
CA LEU A 18 7.90 7.45 9.48
C LEU A 18 6.55 7.75 10.14
N ILE A 19 6.13 6.90 11.08
CA ILE A 19 4.88 7.11 11.83
C ILE A 19 4.97 8.37 12.68
N VAL A 20 6.04 8.56 13.42
CA VAL A 20 6.25 9.75 14.27
C VAL A 20 6.20 11.05 13.45
N SER A 21 6.69 11.02 12.22
CA SER A 21 6.67 12.19 11.31
C SER A 21 5.32 12.44 10.62
N THR A 22 4.31 11.63 10.89
CA THR A 22 2.99 11.73 10.26
C THR A 22 2.00 12.38 11.22
N ASP A 23 1.49 13.57 10.87
CA ASP A 23 0.54 14.31 11.71
C ASP A 23 -0.84 13.66 11.71
N ASN A 24 -1.39 13.42 10.52
CA ASN A 24 -2.68 12.76 10.32
C ASN A 24 -2.56 11.77 9.18
N GLY A 25 -2.96 10.55 9.41
CA GLY A 25 -2.91 9.53 8.37
C GLY A 25 -3.53 8.23 8.79
N ILE A 26 -3.46 7.27 7.89
CA ILE A 26 -3.91 5.90 8.12
C ILE A 26 -2.77 4.97 7.74
N LEU A 27 -2.33 4.17 8.70
CA LEU A 27 -1.43 3.05 8.45
C LEU A 27 -2.26 1.86 7.99
N MET A 28 -1.92 1.31 6.86
CA MET A 28 -2.57 0.12 6.30
C MET A 28 -1.57 -1.01 6.15
N GLN A 29 -1.98 -2.18 6.57
CA GLN A 29 -1.16 -3.39 6.53
C GLN A 29 -1.98 -4.56 5.99
N THR A 30 -1.32 -5.44 5.26
CA THR A 30 -1.89 -6.69 4.73
C THR A 30 -3.06 -6.47 3.78
N ASN A 31 -2.76 -6.51 2.51
CA ASN A 31 -3.76 -6.43 1.46
C ASN A 31 -4.72 -7.63 1.53
N ARG A 32 -6.03 -7.37 1.43
CA ARG A 32 -7.07 -8.40 1.51
C ARG A 32 -7.89 -8.50 0.23
N SER A 33 -8.21 -7.36 -0.36
CA SER A 33 -9.04 -7.30 -1.55
C SER A 33 -8.55 -6.23 -2.50
N TRP A 34 -8.86 -6.41 -3.76
CA TRP A 34 -8.46 -5.46 -4.78
C TRP A 34 -9.46 -5.43 -5.93
N SER A 35 -9.51 -4.29 -6.60
CA SER A 35 -10.18 -4.10 -7.87
C SER A 35 -9.33 -3.17 -8.72
N ILE A 36 -8.99 -3.60 -9.90
CA ILE A 36 -8.12 -2.86 -10.82
C ILE A 36 -8.74 -2.97 -12.21
N ASP A 37 -8.86 -1.85 -12.94
CA ASP A 37 -9.36 -1.90 -14.31
C ASP A 37 -8.35 -2.55 -15.28
N ASP A 38 -8.81 -2.87 -16.49
CA ASP A 38 -7.99 -3.57 -17.49
C ASP A 38 -6.74 -2.78 -17.90
N LYS A 39 -6.83 -1.47 -17.88
CA LYS A 39 -5.71 -0.57 -18.20
C LYS A 39 -4.76 -0.35 -17.03
N ARG A 40 -5.07 -0.89 -15.85
CA ARG A 40 -4.32 -0.68 -14.61
C ARG A 40 -4.23 0.79 -14.20
N TYR A 41 -5.21 1.58 -14.59
CA TYR A 41 -5.27 3.01 -14.36
C TYR A 41 -5.99 3.36 -13.05
N ASN A 42 -7.19 2.83 -12.86
CA ASN A 42 -7.95 2.99 -11.62
C ASN A 42 -7.77 1.76 -10.73
N PHE A 43 -7.62 1.99 -9.44
CA PHE A 43 -7.51 0.89 -8.48
C PHE A 43 -8.26 1.19 -7.20
N GLN A 44 -8.63 0.13 -6.51
CA GLN A 44 -9.12 0.13 -5.14
C GLN A 44 -8.55 -1.08 -4.41
N PHE A 45 -7.94 -0.84 -3.27
CA PHE A 45 -7.42 -1.89 -2.39
C PHE A 45 -8.09 -1.81 -1.03
N GLY A 46 -8.42 -2.98 -0.49
CA GLY A 46 -8.85 -3.13 0.89
C GLY A 46 -7.78 -3.84 1.70
N THR A 47 -7.60 -3.42 2.92
CA THR A 47 -6.67 -4.06 3.85
C THR A 47 -7.43 -4.69 5.01
N GLU A 48 -6.79 -5.62 5.70
CA GLU A 48 -7.41 -6.32 6.81
C GLU A 48 -7.49 -5.44 8.05
N LEU A 49 -6.40 -4.79 8.37
CA LEU A 49 -6.26 -3.92 9.52
C LEU A 49 -5.58 -2.61 9.15
N GLY A 50 -5.90 -1.58 9.91
CA GLY A 50 -5.21 -0.31 9.84
C GLY A 50 -5.20 0.40 11.17
N TRP A 51 -4.49 1.49 11.22
CA TRP A 51 -4.39 2.34 12.40
C TRP A 51 -4.57 3.79 12.00
N GLU A 52 -5.41 4.49 12.73
CA GLU A 52 -5.47 5.94 12.63
C GLU A 52 -4.24 6.54 13.31
N ILE A 53 -3.53 7.40 12.59
CA ILE A 53 -2.36 8.11 13.10
C ILE A 53 -2.74 9.56 13.34
N LYS A 54 -2.50 10.04 14.56
CA LYS A 54 -2.64 11.45 14.93
C LYS A 54 -1.41 11.91 15.70
N ASN A 55 -0.83 13.02 15.29
CA ASN A 55 0.34 13.60 15.94
C ASN A 55 1.48 12.58 16.12
N GLY A 56 1.72 11.76 15.11
CA GLY A 56 2.78 10.78 15.12
C GLY A 56 2.53 9.54 15.98
N LYS A 57 1.29 9.28 16.37
CA LYS A 57 0.93 8.14 17.23
C LYS A 57 -0.25 7.35 16.67
N ARG A 58 -0.22 6.04 16.86
CA ARG A 58 -1.37 5.18 16.62
C ARG A 58 -2.41 5.42 17.70
N VAL A 59 -3.59 5.94 17.34
CA VAL A 59 -4.64 6.30 18.29
C VAL A 59 -5.83 5.35 18.27
N ARG A 60 -6.11 4.73 17.15
CA ARG A 60 -7.27 3.83 17.02
C ARG A 60 -7.02 2.78 15.93
N MET A 61 -7.41 1.54 16.22
CA MET A 61 -7.43 0.47 15.21
C MET A 61 -8.64 0.64 14.29
N LEU A 62 -8.42 0.48 13.01
CA LEU A 62 -9.44 0.51 11.97
C LEU A 62 -9.59 -0.88 11.36
N LYS A 63 -10.83 -1.29 11.18
CA LYS A 63 -11.16 -2.57 10.55
C LYS A 63 -11.51 -2.34 9.08
N ASN A 64 -10.91 -3.14 8.23
CA ASN A 64 -11.14 -3.13 6.77
C ASN A 64 -11.01 -1.74 6.12
N PRO A 65 -9.97 -0.96 6.41
CA PRO A 65 -9.77 0.29 5.69
C PRO A 65 -9.43 0.02 4.23
N SER A 66 -9.86 0.91 3.36
CA SER A 66 -9.59 0.83 1.92
C SER A 66 -9.02 2.14 1.40
N TYR A 67 -8.32 2.06 0.28
CA TYR A 67 -7.82 3.21 -0.44
C TYR A 67 -8.00 3.01 -1.93
N SER A 68 -8.13 4.12 -2.65
CA SER A 68 -8.35 4.10 -4.09
C SER A 68 -7.72 5.31 -4.75
N GLY A 69 -7.51 5.19 -6.04
CA GLY A 69 -6.95 6.29 -6.80
C GLY A 69 -6.65 5.93 -8.24
N ILE A 70 -5.95 6.84 -8.87
CA ILE A 70 -5.38 6.69 -10.19
C ILE A 70 -3.90 6.36 -10.02
N THR A 71 -3.41 5.36 -10.73
CA THR A 71 -2.07 4.78 -10.54
C THR A 71 -0.97 5.84 -10.60
N THR A 72 -1.00 6.70 -11.60
CA THR A 72 0.03 7.75 -11.77
C THR A 72 -0.03 8.80 -10.65
N ASP A 73 -1.22 9.23 -10.27
CA ASP A 73 -1.40 10.20 -9.18
C ASP A 73 -0.94 9.62 -7.85
N PHE A 74 -1.27 8.35 -7.60
CA PHE A 74 -0.85 7.64 -6.39
C PHE A 74 0.68 7.61 -6.26
N TRP A 75 1.38 7.13 -7.26
CA TRP A 75 2.83 7.03 -7.21
C TRP A 75 3.52 8.39 -7.12
N ASN A 76 2.97 9.40 -7.77
CA ASN A 76 3.49 10.77 -7.68
C ASN A 76 3.22 11.44 -6.32
N SER A 77 2.34 10.90 -5.51
CA SER A 77 2.03 11.42 -4.17
C SER A 77 2.93 10.88 -3.07
N MET A 78 3.85 9.97 -3.37
CA MET A 78 4.79 9.44 -2.39
C MET A 78 5.73 10.55 -1.91
N ASP A 79 5.75 10.79 -0.60
CA ASP A 79 6.60 11.82 -0.01
C ASP A 79 7.67 11.28 0.93
N ALA A 80 7.59 10.00 1.28
CA ALA A 80 8.60 9.34 2.11
C ALA A 80 8.58 7.83 1.88
N ILE A 81 9.73 7.21 1.98
CA ILE A 81 9.91 5.76 1.93
C ILE A 81 11.03 5.36 2.88
N CYS A 82 10.79 4.28 3.62
CA CYS A 82 11.77 3.76 4.57
C CYS A 82 13.02 3.19 3.89
N SER A 83 14.09 3.09 4.65
CA SER A 83 15.38 2.60 4.20
C SER A 83 15.40 1.08 4.01
N ARG A 84 16.54 0.59 3.55
CA ARG A 84 16.75 -0.83 3.21
C ARG A 84 16.46 -1.78 4.37
N ASP A 85 16.73 -1.39 5.60
CA ASP A 85 16.50 -2.23 6.78
C ASP A 85 15.04 -2.60 6.99
N GLU A 86 14.13 -1.79 6.44
CA GLU A 86 12.67 -2.03 6.49
C GLU A 86 12.13 -2.69 5.21
N TRP A 87 13.01 -3.00 4.25
CA TRP A 87 12.60 -3.59 2.97
C TRP A 87 12.22 -5.05 3.13
N THR A 88 11.07 -5.43 2.57
CA THR A 88 10.54 -6.79 2.64
C THR A 88 10.14 -7.28 1.25
N LEU A 89 10.44 -8.53 0.98
CA LEU A 89 10.01 -9.22 -0.23
C LEU A 89 8.73 -10.02 0.06
N TRP A 90 7.74 -9.82 -0.81
CA TRP A 90 6.44 -10.51 -0.73
C TRP A 90 6.24 -11.39 -1.96
N GLY A 91 5.77 -12.62 -1.75
CA GLY A 91 5.41 -13.53 -2.83
C GLY A 91 3.93 -13.42 -3.19
N THR A 92 3.64 -13.45 -4.50
CA THR A 92 2.28 -13.57 -5.02
C THR A 92 2.20 -14.87 -5.82
N PRO A 93 1.58 -15.93 -5.27
CA PRO A 93 1.59 -17.25 -5.92
C PRO A 93 0.79 -17.30 -7.22
N ASN A 94 -0.24 -16.46 -7.35
CA ASN A 94 -1.18 -16.48 -8.47
C ASN A 94 -1.35 -15.08 -9.07
N CYS A 95 -0.30 -14.57 -9.68
CA CYS A 95 -0.40 -13.31 -10.44
C CYS A 95 -0.95 -13.59 -11.84
N GLY A 96 -2.09 -12.99 -12.16
CA GLY A 96 -2.81 -13.24 -13.41
C GLY A 96 -2.76 -12.08 -14.39
N LYS A 97 -2.76 -12.37 -15.67
CA LYS A 97 -2.81 -11.38 -16.73
C LYS A 97 -3.52 -11.93 -17.97
N GLY A 98 -4.30 -11.07 -18.57
CA GLY A 98 -4.65 -10.97 -19.97
C GLY A 98 -5.59 -11.93 -20.62
N GLN A 99 -5.55 -11.85 -21.96
CA GLN A 99 -6.28 -12.65 -22.93
C GLN A 99 -5.26 -13.29 -23.90
N PRO A 100 -5.09 -14.61 -23.94
CA PRO A 100 -5.64 -15.58 -23.00
C PRO A 100 -5.07 -15.42 -21.60
N GLN A 101 -5.82 -15.86 -20.60
CA GLN A 101 -5.40 -15.73 -19.20
C GLN A 101 -4.15 -16.56 -18.93
N GLN A 102 -3.15 -15.90 -18.34
CA GLN A 102 -1.92 -16.52 -17.89
C GLN A 102 -1.73 -16.26 -16.40
N VAL A 103 -1.16 -17.22 -15.68
CA VAL A 103 -0.92 -17.14 -14.24
C VAL A 103 0.52 -17.55 -13.96
N MET A 104 1.19 -16.80 -13.09
CA MET A 104 2.52 -17.17 -12.58
C MET A 104 2.72 -16.65 -11.16
N GLY A 105 3.65 -17.27 -10.44
CA GLY A 105 4.15 -16.72 -9.18
C GLY A 105 5.07 -15.54 -9.43
N THR A 106 4.93 -14.48 -8.63
CA THR A 106 5.81 -13.31 -8.66
C THR A 106 6.28 -12.93 -7.27
N GLY A 107 7.41 -12.23 -7.19
CA GLY A 107 7.91 -11.63 -5.97
C GLY A 107 8.00 -10.11 -6.13
N HIS A 108 7.51 -9.37 -5.15
CA HIS A 108 7.53 -7.91 -5.13
C HIS A 108 8.11 -7.43 -3.81
N GLY A 109 9.03 -6.49 -3.88
CA GLY A 109 9.68 -5.96 -2.70
C GLY A 109 9.42 -4.48 -2.50
N ALA A 110 9.29 -4.06 -1.25
CA ALA A 110 9.13 -2.66 -0.89
C ALA A 110 9.47 -2.41 0.58
N SER A 111 9.83 -1.18 0.90
CA SER A 111 9.84 -0.65 2.25
C SER A 111 8.54 0.10 2.52
N PRO A 112 8.12 0.27 3.80
CA PRO A 112 6.98 1.12 4.12
C PRO A 112 7.12 2.50 3.51
N ALA A 113 6.04 3.01 2.93
CA ALA A 113 6.02 4.29 2.24
C ALA A 113 4.80 5.11 2.64
N ARG A 114 4.92 6.42 2.50
CA ARG A 114 3.84 7.36 2.77
C ARG A 114 3.41 8.06 1.50
N PHE A 115 2.10 8.13 1.32
CA PHE A 115 1.46 8.78 0.17
C PHE A 115 0.52 9.87 0.68
N ARG A 116 0.49 11.01 0.01
CA ARG A 116 -0.33 12.16 0.42
C ARG A 116 -1.66 12.22 -0.33
N ASN A 117 -2.68 12.72 0.36
CA ASN A 117 -3.98 13.05 -0.23
C ASN A 117 -4.64 11.87 -0.94
N ILE A 118 -4.52 10.68 -0.37
CA ILE A 118 -5.13 9.48 -0.92
C ILE A 118 -6.57 9.37 -0.43
N LYS A 119 -7.48 9.03 -1.34
CA LYS A 119 -8.87 8.76 -1.00
C LYS A 119 -8.94 7.46 -0.20
N VAL A 120 -9.47 7.55 1.01
CA VAL A 120 -9.63 6.41 1.91
C VAL A 120 -11.09 6.19 2.25
N GLY A 121 -11.43 4.96 2.58
CA GLY A 121 -12.78 4.58 2.94
C GLY A 121 -12.78 3.30 3.77
N SER A 122 -13.99 2.77 4.01
CA SER A 122 -14.16 1.48 4.63
C SER A 122 -14.68 0.49 3.60
N ALA A 123 -14.07 -0.67 3.55
CA ALA A 123 -14.57 -1.79 2.74
C ALA A 123 -15.77 -2.51 3.39
N TYR A 124 -16.24 -2.02 4.53
CA TYR A 124 -17.40 -2.58 5.18
C TYR A 124 -18.66 -2.23 4.40
N LYS A 125 -19.22 -3.22 3.72
CA LYS A 125 -20.62 -3.15 3.30
C LYS A 125 -21.43 -3.53 4.53
N GLY A 126 -22.06 -2.55 5.14
CA GLY A 126 -23.09 -2.82 6.14
C GLY A 126 -24.11 -3.79 5.56
N THR A 127 -24.45 -4.77 6.32
CA THR A 127 -25.59 -5.63 6.02
C THR A 127 -26.87 -4.82 6.06
#